data_4d9f9fb02212a9a59ee3b9a58d88f628
#
_entry.id   4d9f9fb02212a9a59ee3b9a58d88f628
#
_cell.length_a   1.000
_cell.length_b   1.000
_cell.length_c   1.000
_cell.angle_alpha   90.00
_cell.angle_beta   90.00
_cell.angle_gamma   90.00
#
_symmetry.space_group_name_H-M   'P 1'
#
loop_
_entity.id
_entity.type
_entity.pdbx_description
1 polymer ?
#
loop_
_entity_poly.entity_id
_entity_poly.type
_entity_poly.pdbx_seq_one_letter_code
_entity_poly.pdbx_strand_id
1 'polypeptide(L)'
;MFIHLLTVPSAERVTEQVSEQVRQQVTQNGVGTLHQVSSWLSTNAVSFGLRVLTAIVIFVVGRFLIGFINKLVAKLLSRRHVDVGVQSFVKSLVSILLTVLLIVAVISQLGIETTSFAALLASAGVAVGMALSGNLQNFAGGLLILLFRPYKVGDYIECQGQGGTVREIQIFYTILVTPENKVVYLPNGPLSSGTVVNYSQEGTRRVDWTVSVEYGEDYERVERVLRELAVADERILTDPEPVFALLSLGDSSVNVVMRVWVATADYWNVYLDMNKKIYSTFNQAGIGFPFPQL
;
A
#
# COMPACT_ATOMS: atom_id res chain seq x y z
N MET A 1 100.27 43.85 -23.55
CA MET A 1 99.31 44.87 -23.87
C MET A 1 98.60 44.52 -25.17
N PHE A 2 97.55 43.67 -25.13
CA PHE A 2 96.75 43.34 -26.32
C PHE A 2 95.31 43.68 -26.05
N ILE A 3 94.83 44.70 -26.74
CA ILE A 3 93.39 45.13 -26.71
C ILE A 3 92.66 44.21 -27.71
N HIS A 4 91.80 43.31 -27.23
CA HIS A 4 90.89 42.54 -28.07
C HIS A 4 89.76 43.47 -28.46
N LEU A 5 89.68 43.83 -29.74
CA LEU A 5 88.54 44.51 -30.35
C LEU A 5 87.32 43.54 -30.30
N LEU A 6 86.38 43.89 -29.44
CA LEU A 6 85.04 43.31 -29.48
C LEU A 6 84.32 43.84 -30.73
N THR A 7 84.28 43.10 -31.81
CA THR A 7 83.46 43.38 -32.95
C THR A 7 81.98 43.19 -32.59
N VAL A 8 81.31 44.30 -32.36
CA VAL A 8 79.83 44.30 -32.20
C VAL A 8 79.25 43.87 -33.54
N PRO A 9 78.43 42.82 -33.57
CA PRO A 9 77.75 42.35 -34.82
C PRO A 9 76.83 43.46 -35.30
N SER A 10 76.83 43.70 -36.61
CA SER A 10 76.00 44.72 -37.22
C SER A 10 74.52 44.46 -36.94
N ALA A 11 73.70 45.46 -36.74
CA ALA A 11 72.28 45.38 -36.39
C ALA A 11 71.48 44.50 -37.40
N GLU A 12 71.96 44.44 -38.65
CA GLU A 12 71.39 43.57 -39.70
C GLU A 12 71.55 42.07 -39.38
N ARG A 13 72.70 41.64 -38.91
CA ARG A 13 72.95 40.23 -38.58
C ARG A 13 72.14 39.75 -37.32
N VAL A 14 71.90 40.69 -36.38
CA VAL A 14 71.11 40.44 -35.20
C VAL A 14 69.61 40.25 -35.59
N THR A 15 69.14 41.15 -36.46
CA THR A 15 67.74 41.07 -36.94
C THR A 15 67.53 39.80 -37.80
N GLU A 16 68.51 39.42 -38.61
CA GLU A 16 68.41 38.22 -39.44
C GLU A 16 68.43 36.93 -38.57
N GLN A 17 69.28 36.84 -37.56
CA GLN A 17 69.32 35.74 -36.60
C GLN A 17 68.05 35.63 -35.75
N VAL A 18 67.51 36.78 -35.29
CA VAL A 18 66.26 36.82 -34.53
C VAL A 18 65.09 36.39 -35.42
N SER A 19 65.05 36.88 -36.68
CA SER A 19 63.97 36.50 -37.60
C SER A 19 64.01 35.02 -37.98
N GLU A 20 65.20 34.41 -38.13
CA GLU A 20 65.34 33.00 -38.37
C GLU A 20 64.97 32.14 -37.14
N GLN A 21 65.38 32.56 -35.93
CA GLN A 21 64.99 31.89 -34.67
C GLN A 21 63.49 31.96 -34.46
N VAL A 22 62.89 33.08 -34.69
CA VAL A 22 61.40 33.24 -34.59
C VAL A 22 60.70 32.39 -35.64
N ARG A 23 61.19 32.36 -36.88
CA ARG A 23 60.65 31.47 -37.92
C ARG A 23 60.76 29.99 -37.55
N GLN A 24 61.92 29.55 -37.04
CA GLN A 24 62.12 28.19 -36.62
C GLN A 24 61.23 27.81 -35.43
N GLN A 25 61.09 28.72 -34.44
CA GLN A 25 60.20 28.50 -33.29
C GLN A 25 58.73 28.44 -33.68
N VAL A 26 58.29 29.33 -34.60
CA VAL A 26 56.91 29.35 -35.09
C VAL A 26 56.59 28.10 -35.93
N THR A 27 57.56 27.64 -36.73
CA THR A 27 57.39 26.42 -37.55
C THR A 27 57.42 25.17 -36.70
N GLN A 28 58.32 25.05 -35.74
CA GLN A 28 58.37 23.92 -34.80
C GLN A 28 57.17 23.82 -33.90
N ASN A 29 56.73 24.96 -33.32
CA ASN A 29 55.53 24.99 -32.50
C ASN A 29 54.25 24.78 -33.31
N GLY A 30 54.19 25.28 -34.53
CA GLY A 30 53.06 25.06 -35.42
C GLY A 30 52.93 23.59 -35.89
N VAL A 31 54.04 22.98 -36.27
CA VAL A 31 54.05 21.55 -36.65
C VAL A 31 53.78 20.64 -35.46
N GLY A 32 54.34 20.99 -34.26
CA GLY A 32 54.11 20.24 -33.03
C GLY A 32 52.65 20.28 -32.58
N THR A 33 52.03 21.42 -32.67
CA THR A 33 50.58 21.59 -32.35
C THR A 33 49.70 20.87 -33.37
N LEU A 34 50.00 20.93 -34.66
CA LEU A 34 49.26 20.21 -35.67
C LEU A 34 49.39 18.67 -35.48
N HIS A 35 50.57 18.18 -35.17
CA HIS A 35 50.78 16.76 -34.85
C HIS A 35 50.08 16.33 -33.57
N GLN A 36 50.10 17.15 -32.51
CA GLN A 36 49.32 16.88 -31.29
C GLN A 36 47.83 16.89 -31.53
N VAL A 37 47.33 17.86 -32.27
CA VAL A 37 45.90 17.92 -32.65
C VAL A 37 45.48 16.75 -33.54
N SER A 38 46.31 16.38 -34.52
CA SER A 38 46.01 15.25 -35.41
C SER A 38 46.06 13.89 -34.69
N SER A 39 47.05 13.71 -33.79
CA SER A 39 47.14 12.47 -32.99
C SER A 39 46.01 12.40 -31.94
N TRP A 40 45.65 13.53 -31.32
CA TRP A 40 44.47 13.63 -30.42
C TRP A 40 43.18 13.35 -31.18
N LEU A 41 42.99 13.94 -32.35
CA LEU A 41 41.85 13.67 -33.23
C LEU A 41 41.77 12.21 -33.68
N SER A 42 42.85 11.61 -34.12
CA SER A 42 42.84 10.20 -34.60
C SER A 42 42.54 9.23 -33.45
N THR A 43 43.14 9.41 -32.27
CA THR A 43 42.95 8.52 -31.13
C THR A 43 41.58 8.69 -30.49
N ASN A 44 41.10 9.93 -30.33
CA ASN A 44 39.81 10.20 -29.73
C ASN A 44 38.63 10.06 -30.69
N ALA A 45 38.82 10.32 -32.00
CA ALA A 45 37.75 10.14 -33.00
C ALA A 45 37.36 8.67 -33.17
N VAL A 46 38.30 7.74 -33.14
CA VAL A 46 38.01 6.30 -33.20
C VAL A 46 37.23 5.86 -31.94
N SER A 47 37.73 6.22 -30.76
CA SER A 47 37.04 5.89 -29.49
C SER A 47 35.65 6.54 -29.37
N PHE A 48 35.54 7.79 -29.79
CA PHE A 48 34.23 8.49 -29.84
C PHE A 48 33.32 7.89 -30.89
N GLY A 49 33.82 7.57 -32.09
CA GLY A 49 33.06 6.88 -33.13
C GLY A 49 32.51 5.52 -32.68
N LEU A 50 33.33 4.72 -31.96
CA LEU A 50 32.90 3.47 -31.37
C LEU A 50 31.80 3.69 -30.30
N ARG A 51 31.90 4.71 -29.43
CA ARG A 51 30.87 5.04 -28.45
C ARG A 51 29.56 5.45 -29.09
N VAL A 52 29.60 6.25 -30.15
CA VAL A 52 28.41 6.65 -30.90
C VAL A 52 27.79 5.44 -31.60
N LEU A 53 28.57 4.59 -32.21
CA LEU A 53 28.07 3.37 -32.86
C LEU A 53 27.41 2.42 -31.86
N THR A 54 28.03 2.20 -30.71
CA THR A 54 27.44 1.37 -29.62
C THR A 54 26.18 2.04 -29.05
N ALA A 55 26.14 3.35 -28.89
CA ALA A 55 24.97 4.09 -28.48
C ALA A 55 23.78 3.92 -29.44
N ILE A 56 24.05 3.97 -30.74
CA ILE A 56 23.03 3.72 -31.80
C ILE A 56 22.53 2.27 -31.71
N VAL A 57 23.42 1.31 -31.55
CA VAL A 57 23.04 -0.10 -31.40
C VAL A 57 22.14 -0.29 -30.16
N ILE A 58 22.54 0.27 -29.01
CA ILE A 58 21.74 0.24 -27.76
C ILE A 58 20.38 0.86 -28.00
N PHE A 59 20.30 2.01 -28.68
CA PHE A 59 19.04 2.69 -28.97
C PHE A 59 18.13 1.83 -29.86
N VAL A 60 18.65 1.28 -30.95
CA VAL A 60 17.86 0.47 -31.90
C VAL A 60 17.39 -0.82 -31.24
N VAL A 61 18.28 -1.54 -30.54
CA VAL A 61 17.94 -2.76 -29.82
C VAL A 61 16.94 -2.45 -28.68
N GLY A 62 17.17 -1.38 -27.93
CA GLY A 62 16.28 -0.94 -26.86
C GLY A 62 14.88 -0.58 -27.37
N ARG A 63 14.77 0.13 -28.48
CA ARG A 63 13.47 0.44 -29.12
C ARG A 63 12.74 -0.82 -29.58
N PHE A 64 13.45 -1.78 -30.11
CA PHE A 64 12.87 -3.07 -30.50
C PHE A 64 12.37 -3.83 -29.26
N LEU A 65 13.18 -3.90 -28.19
CA LEU A 65 12.80 -4.51 -26.92
C LEU A 65 11.57 -3.84 -26.29
N ILE A 66 11.53 -2.51 -26.26
CA ILE A 66 10.35 -1.76 -25.75
C ILE A 66 9.10 -2.12 -26.56
N GLY A 67 9.22 -2.17 -27.88
CA GLY A 67 8.13 -2.58 -28.76
C GLY A 67 7.64 -4.01 -28.48
N PHE A 68 8.57 -4.92 -28.28
CA PHE A 68 8.28 -6.32 -27.92
C PHE A 68 7.58 -6.43 -26.56
N ILE A 69 8.12 -5.75 -25.52
CA ILE A 69 7.52 -5.73 -24.17
C ILE A 69 6.11 -5.14 -24.23
N ASN A 70 5.91 -4.02 -24.94
CA ASN A 70 4.58 -3.41 -25.08
C ASN A 70 3.57 -4.35 -25.79
N LYS A 71 4.00 -5.12 -26.79
CA LYS A 71 3.17 -6.14 -27.43
C LYS A 71 2.82 -7.28 -26.47
N LEU A 72 3.80 -7.72 -25.67
CA LEU A 72 3.60 -8.78 -24.67
C LEU A 72 2.61 -8.32 -23.59
N VAL A 73 2.80 -7.12 -23.04
CA VAL A 73 1.90 -6.51 -22.04
C VAL A 73 0.48 -6.39 -22.63
N ALA A 74 0.33 -5.84 -23.82
CA ALA A 74 -0.98 -5.71 -24.47
C ALA A 74 -1.66 -7.08 -24.66
N LYS A 75 -0.90 -8.11 -25.09
CA LYS A 75 -1.42 -9.47 -25.27
C LYS A 75 -1.86 -10.13 -23.95
N LEU A 76 -1.10 -9.91 -22.86
CA LEU A 76 -1.43 -10.43 -21.53
C LEU A 76 -2.70 -9.78 -20.97
N LEU A 77 -2.82 -8.46 -21.09
CA LEU A 77 -3.98 -7.71 -20.60
C LEU A 77 -5.25 -8.03 -21.42
N SER A 78 -5.13 -8.12 -22.73
CA SER A 78 -6.29 -8.45 -23.59
C SER A 78 -6.84 -9.85 -23.33
N ARG A 79 -5.98 -10.84 -23.01
CA ARG A 79 -6.42 -12.19 -22.63
C ARG A 79 -7.20 -12.24 -21.31
N ARG A 80 -7.01 -11.27 -20.44
CA ARG A 80 -7.67 -11.17 -19.13
C ARG A 80 -8.94 -10.31 -19.17
N HIS A 81 -9.41 -9.90 -20.35
CA HIS A 81 -10.57 -9.02 -20.54
C HIS A 81 -10.50 -7.73 -19.71
N VAL A 82 -9.28 -7.21 -19.50
CA VAL A 82 -9.07 -5.93 -18.81
C VAL A 82 -9.65 -4.79 -19.66
N ASP A 83 -10.24 -3.80 -19.00
CA ASP A 83 -10.78 -2.61 -19.67
C ASP A 83 -9.76 -1.94 -20.60
N VAL A 84 -10.23 -1.44 -21.74
CA VAL A 84 -9.37 -0.84 -22.78
C VAL A 84 -8.61 0.39 -22.28
N GLY A 85 -9.24 1.19 -21.39
CA GLY A 85 -8.60 2.34 -20.76
C GLY A 85 -7.42 1.93 -19.88
N VAL A 86 -7.61 0.88 -19.07
CA VAL A 86 -6.54 0.33 -18.21
C VAL A 86 -5.40 -0.25 -19.05
N GLN A 87 -5.72 -0.97 -20.13
CA GLN A 87 -4.70 -1.50 -21.06
C GLN A 87 -3.84 -0.37 -21.67
N SER A 88 -4.49 0.70 -22.11
CA SER A 88 -3.82 1.87 -22.70
C SER A 88 -2.93 2.57 -21.67
N PHE A 89 -3.43 2.76 -20.45
CA PHE A 89 -2.70 3.37 -19.36
C PHE A 89 -1.44 2.57 -18.99
N VAL A 90 -1.57 1.27 -18.74
CA VAL A 90 -0.44 0.39 -18.38
C VAL A 90 0.62 0.36 -19.48
N LYS A 91 0.19 0.24 -20.75
CA LYS A 91 1.10 0.28 -21.90
C LYS A 91 1.86 1.59 -21.97
N SER A 92 1.19 2.72 -21.77
CA SER A 92 1.81 4.04 -21.79
C SER A 92 2.81 4.20 -20.66
N LEU A 93 2.45 3.80 -19.45
CA LEU A 93 3.32 3.85 -18.27
C LEU A 93 4.59 3.03 -18.47
N VAL A 94 4.46 1.77 -18.90
CA VAL A 94 5.60 0.88 -19.19
C VAL A 94 6.47 1.48 -20.32
N SER A 95 5.86 2.00 -21.38
CA SER A 95 6.58 2.61 -22.50
C SER A 95 7.39 3.82 -22.06
N ILE A 96 6.80 4.72 -21.27
CA ILE A 96 7.48 5.92 -20.75
C ILE A 96 8.65 5.52 -19.87
N LEU A 97 8.44 4.62 -18.91
CA LEU A 97 9.47 4.18 -17.98
C LEU A 97 10.67 3.57 -18.71
N LEU A 98 10.41 2.62 -19.64
CA LEU A 98 11.45 1.96 -20.41
C LEU A 98 12.16 2.93 -21.37
N THR A 99 11.44 3.91 -21.93
CA THR A 99 12.04 4.93 -22.81
C THR A 99 12.98 5.84 -22.02
N VAL A 100 12.61 6.26 -20.81
CA VAL A 100 13.47 7.06 -19.95
C VAL A 100 14.75 6.29 -19.59
N LEU A 101 14.62 5.02 -19.21
CA LEU A 101 15.79 4.16 -18.93
C LEU A 101 16.69 3.99 -20.17
N LEU A 102 16.11 3.81 -21.34
CA LEU A 102 16.86 3.71 -22.60
C LEU A 102 17.63 4.99 -22.90
N ILE A 103 16.99 6.16 -22.73
CA ILE A 103 17.64 7.46 -22.94
C ILE A 103 18.84 7.61 -22.02
N VAL A 104 18.70 7.30 -20.72
CA VAL A 104 19.80 7.36 -19.76
C VAL A 104 20.93 6.42 -20.15
N ALA A 105 20.62 5.19 -20.58
CA ALA A 105 21.61 4.23 -21.03
C ALA A 105 22.38 4.73 -22.28
N VAL A 106 21.69 5.33 -23.24
CA VAL A 106 22.31 5.90 -24.44
C VAL A 106 23.22 7.09 -24.09
N ILE A 107 22.75 8.00 -23.22
CA ILE A 107 23.55 9.15 -22.76
C ILE A 107 24.81 8.70 -22.03
N SER A 108 24.68 7.70 -21.15
CA SER A 108 25.82 7.11 -20.44
C SER A 108 26.86 6.51 -21.40
N GLN A 109 26.41 5.84 -22.46
CA GLN A 109 27.30 5.26 -23.47
C GLN A 109 28.09 6.32 -24.26
N LEU A 110 27.51 7.51 -24.45
CA LEU A 110 28.22 8.65 -25.09
C LEU A 110 29.30 9.26 -24.18
N GLY A 111 29.43 8.79 -22.94
CA GLY A 111 30.42 9.26 -21.98
C GLY A 111 29.97 10.50 -21.19
N ILE A 112 28.68 10.84 -21.24
CA ILE A 112 28.11 11.89 -20.42
C ILE A 112 27.84 11.33 -19.02
N GLU A 113 28.26 12.06 -18.00
CA GLU A 113 28.02 11.65 -16.61
C GLU A 113 26.52 11.65 -16.30
N THR A 114 26.01 10.46 -15.94
CA THR A 114 24.58 10.24 -15.69
C THR A 114 24.21 10.26 -14.21
N THR A 115 25.16 10.50 -13.31
CA THR A 115 24.94 10.49 -11.86
C THR A 115 23.86 11.48 -11.44
N SER A 116 23.87 12.70 -12.01
CA SER A 116 22.84 13.71 -11.73
C SER A 116 21.46 13.30 -12.23
N PHE A 117 21.38 12.63 -13.39
CA PHE A 117 20.12 12.09 -13.91
C PHE A 117 19.61 10.94 -13.06
N ALA A 118 20.52 10.07 -12.59
CA ALA A 118 20.15 8.99 -11.69
C ALA A 118 19.61 9.54 -10.34
N ALA A 119 20.23 10.58 -9.79
CA ALA A 119 19.76 11.25 -8.58
C ALA A 119 18.37 11.89 -8.79
N LEU A 120 18.14 12.54 -9.93
CA LEU A 120 16.85 13.12 -10.29
C LEU A 120 15.76 12.05 -10.43
N LEU A 121 16.06 10.95 -11.12
CA LEU A 121 15.13 9.82 -11.27
C LEU A 121 14.84 9.15 -9.92
N ALA A 122 15.83 9.00 -9.05
CA ALA A 122 15.64 8.47 -7.71
C ALA A 122 14.71 9.38 -6.89
N SER A 123 14.92 10.69 -6.92
CA SER A 123 14.07 11.66 -6.23
C SER A 123 12.62 11.64 -6.76
N ALA A 124 12.46 11.58 -8.09
CA ALA A 124 11.14 11.42 -8.71
C ALA A 124 10.49 10.08 -8.32
N GLY A 125 11.26 8.99 -8.27
CA GLY A 125 10.81 7.68 -7.82
C GLY A 125 10.31 7.68 -6.37
N VAL A 126 11.03 8.35 -5.47
CA VAL A 126 10.60 8.55 -4.08
C VAL A 126 9.28 9.33 -4.03
N ALA A 127 9.17 10.43 -4.76
CA ALA A 127 7.95 11.25 -4.80
C ALA A 127 6.73 10.44 -5.29
N VAL A 128 6.89 9.67 -6.37
CA VAL A 128 5.84 8.78 -6.89
C VAL A 128 5.52 7.66 -5.89
N GLY A 129 6.54 7.06 -5.26
CA GLY A 129 6.36 6.02 -4.23
C GLY A 129 5.57 6.55 -3.03
N MET A 130 5.87 7.75 -2.55
CA MET A 130 5.11 8.40 -1.48
C MET A 130 3.66 8.69 -1.91
N ALA A 131 3.44 9.18 -3.11
CA ALA A 131 2.09 9.44 -3.64
C ALA A 131 1.25 8.16 -3.76
N LEU A 132 1.86 7.01 -4.05
CA LEU A 132 1.19 5.71 -4.19
C LEU A 132 1.21 4.87 -2.92
N SER A 133 1.84 5.33 -1.82
CA SER A 133 2.05 4.55 -0.60
C SER A 133 0.75 4.00 0.00
N GLY A 134 -0.33 4.79 0.04
CA GLY A 134 -1.64 4.37 0.53
C GLY A 134 -2.25 3.22 -0.28
N ASN A 135 -2.12 3.27 -1.61
CA ASN A 135 -2.61 2.20 -2.48
C ASN A 135 -1.76 0.92 -2.31
N LEU A 136 -0.44 1.08 -2.16
CA LEU A 136 0.46 -0.05 -1.91
C LEU A 136 0.17 -0.70 -0.54
N GLN A 137 -0.15 0.09 0.48
CA GLN A 137 -0.59 -0.39 1.79
C GLN A 137 -1.90 -1.19 1.68
N ASN A 138 -2.87 -0.70 0.89
CA ASN A 138 -4.11 -1.44 0.67
C ASN A 138 -3.89 -2.74 -0.09
N PHE A 139 -3.03 -2.75 -1.10
CA PHE A 139 -2.63 -3.95 -1.82
C PHE A 139 -1.99 -4.98 -0.89
N ALA A 140 -0.98 -4.57 -0.10
CA ALA A 140 -0.31 -5.43 0.87
C ALA A 140 -1.30 -5.94 1.92
N GLY A 141 -2.20 -5.07 2.43
CA GLY A 141 -3.26 -5.42 3.37
C GLY A 141 -4.21 -6.47 2.80
N GLY A 142 -4.63 -6.32 1.54
CA GLY A 142 -5.46 -7.32 0.86
C GLY A 142 -4.78 -8.69 0.74
N LEU A 143 -3.49 -8.70 0.40
CA LEU A 143 -2.71 -9.94 0.35
C LEU A 143 -2.60 -10.61 1.73
N LEU A 144 -2.34 -9.84 2.79
CA LEU A 144 -2.28 -10.34 4.16
C LEU A 144 -3.63 -10.93 4.61
N ILE A 145 -4.74 -10.25 4.31
CA ILE A 145 -6.09 -10.74 4.63
C ILE A 145 -6.37 -12.08 3.93
N LEU A 146 -6.03 -12.20 2.64
CA LEU A 146 -6.22 -13.43 1.87
C LEU A 146 -5.33 -14.58 2.35
N LEU A 147 -4.12 -14.28 2.84
CA LEU A 147 -3.15 -15.27 3.33
C LEU A 147 -3.51 -15.77 4.73
N PHE A 148 -3.70 -14.85 5.69
CA PHE A 148 -3.95 -15.17 7.09
C PHE A 148 -5.42 -15.41 7.43
N ARG A 149 -6.33 -14.90 6.61
CA ARG A 149 -7.78 -15.08 6.70
C ARG A 149 -8.36 -14.78 8.10
N PRO A 150 -8.13 -13.58 8.66
CA PRO A 150 -8.76 -13.20 9.92
C PRO A 150 -10.29 -13.17 9.82
N TYR A 151 -10.81 -13.09 8.61
CA TYR A 151 -12.21 -13.27 8.22
C TYR A 151 -12.30 -13.82 6.79
N LYS A 152 -13.45 -14.32 6.42
CA LYS A 152 -13.75 -14.87 5.08
C LYS A 152 -15.06 -14.28 4.54
N VAL A 153 -15.31 -14.49 3.25
CA VAL A 153 -16.59 -14.14 2.63
C VAL A 153 -17.71 -14.90 3.34
N GLY A 154 -18.76 -14.18 3.72
CA GLY A 154 -19.90 -14.65 4.49
C GLY A 154 -19.82 -14.35 5.99
N ASP A 155 -18.67 -14.00 6.54
CA ASP A 155 -18.55 -13.61 7.96
C ASP A 155 -19.16 -12.22 8.19
N TYR A 156 -19.84 -12.04 9.33
CA TYR A 156 -20.22 -10.72 9.82
C TYR A 156 -19.08 -10.16 10.66
N ILE A 157 -18.56 -9.02 10.22
CA ILE A 157 -17.45 -8.33 10.90
C ILE A 157 -17.83 -6.90 11.24
N GLU A 158 -17.18 -6.37 12.27
CA GLU A 158 -17.22 -4.97 12.62
C GLU A 158 -15.80 -4.40 12.66
N CYS A 159 -15.59 -3.27 11.98
CA CYS A 159 -14.31 -2.59 11.88
C CYS A 159 -14.53 -1.11 11.54
N GLN A 160 -13.71 -0.22 12.08
CA GLN A 160 -13.79 1.23 11.83
C GLN A 160 -15.19 1.84 12.03
N GLY A 161 -15.97 1.31 12.98
CA GLY A 161 -17.35 1.76 13.24
C GLY A 161 -18.36 1.31 12.17
N GLN A 162 -17.99 0.43 11.27
CA GLN A 162 -18.87 -0.16 10.27
C GLN A 162 -19.03 -1.66 10.52
N GLY A 163 -20.28 -2.15 10.51
CA GLY A 163 -20.60 -3.57 10.65
C GLY A 163 -21.34 -4.10 9.42
N GLY A 164 -21.00 -5.31 9.00
CA GLY A 164 -21.68 -5.96 7.88
C GLY A 164 -21.13 -7.33 7.53
N THR A 165 -21.85 -8.03 6.66
CA THR A 165 -21.42 -9.32 6.13
C THR A 165 -20.42 -9.09 5.00
N VAL A 166 -19.28 -9.77 5.05
CA VAL A 166 -18.26 -9.73 4.00
C VAL A 166 -18.83 -10.37 2.72
N ARG A 167 -19.03 -9.53 1.71
CA ARG A 167 -19.49 -9.96 0.39
C ARG A 167 -18.34 -10.40 -0.51
N GLU A 168 -17.24 -9.63 -0.48
CA GLU A 168 -16.10 -9.82 -1.36
C GLU A 168 -14.83 -9.22 -0.75
N ILE A 169 -13.70 -9.89 -0.97
CA ILE A 169 -12.36 -9.38 -0.63
C ILE A 169 -11.62 -9.13 -1.94
N GLN A 170 -11.50 -7.85 -2.31
CA GLN A 170 -10.79 -7.40 -3.51
C GLN A 170 -9.35 -7.03 -3.18
N ILE A 171 -8.56 -6.70 -4.20
CA ILE A 171 -7.13 -6.37 -4.05
C ILE A 171 -6.90 -5.18 -3.11
N PHE A 172 -7.72 -4.13 -3.21
CA PHE A 172 -7.56 -2.89 -2.44
C PHE A 172 -8.62 -2.69 -1.37
N TYR A 173 -9.78 -3.34 -1.51
CA TYR A 173 -10.95 -3.14 -0.67
C TYR A 173 -11.58 -4.46 -0.24
N THR A 174 -12.08 -4.50 0.98
CA THR A 174 -13.08 -5.49 1.42
C THR A 174 -14.46 -4.84 1.34
N ILE A 175 -15.42 -5.54 0.76
CA ILE A 175 -16.77 -5.06 0.55
C ILE A 175 -17.69 -5.72 1.55
N LEU A 176 -18.37 -4.92 2.38
CA LEU A 176 -19.39 -5.38 3.31
C LEU A 176 -20.79 -5.02 2.81
N VAL A 177 -21.75 -5.80 3.24
CA VAL A 177 -23.18 -5.49 3.13
C VAL A 177 -23.75 -5.39 4.54
N THR A 178 -24.29 -4.22 4.89
CA THR A 178 -24.91 -3.98 6.20
C THR A 178 -26.27 -4.68 6.30
N PRO A 179 -26.82 -4.86 7.51
CA PRO A 179 -28.19 -5.40 7.68
C PRO A 179 -29.27 -4.60 6.96
N GLU A 180 -29.05 -3.29 6.75
CA GLU A 180 -29.96 -2.42 5.98
C GLU A 180 -29.71 -2.50 4.45
N ASN A 181 -28.93 -3.48 3.99
CA ASN A 181 -28.60 -3.68 2.59
C ASN A 181 -27.77 -2.55 1.93
N LYS A 182 -26.99 -1.82 2.73
CA LYS A 182 -26.03 -0.82 2.22
C LYS A 182 -24.71 -1.52 1.91
N VAL A 183 -24.01 -1.05 0.87
CA VAL A 183 -22.70 -1.54 0.50
C VAL A 183 -21.62 -0.61 1.04
N VAL A 184 -20.68 -1.16 1.81
CA VAL A 184 -19.55 -0.42 2.40
C VAL A 184 -18.26 -0.94 1.79
N TYR A 185 -17.44 -0.03 1.26
CA TYR A 185 -16.11 -0.32 0.73
C TYR A 185 -15.06 0.09 1.77
N LEU A 186 -14.37 -0.88 2.33
CA LEU A 186 -13.34 -0.65 3.34
C LEU A 186 -11.95 -0.89 2.75
N PRO A 187 -11.03 0.08 2.83
CA PRO A 187 -9.66 -0.11 2.37
C PRO A 187 -8.94 -1.22 3.17
N ASN A 188 -8.25 -2.12 2.49
CA ASN A 188 -7.62 -3.29 3.11
C ASN A 188 -6.44 -2.95 4.04
N GLY A 189 -5.73 -1.84 3.78
CA GLY A 189 -4.59 -1.43 4.61
C GLY A 189 -4.96 -1.28 6.09
N PRO A 190 -5.91 -0.39 6.43
CA PRO A 190 -6.41 -0.25 7.79
C PRO A 190 -7.05 -1.52 8.36
N LEU A 191 -7.69 -2.36 7.54
CA LEU A 191 -8.26 -3.62 7.98
C LEU A 191 -7.20 -4.65 8.40
N SER A 192 -6.10 -4.72 7.66
CA SER A 192 -5.01 -5.67 7.95
C SER A 192 -4.17 -5.30 9.17
N SER A 193 -4.18 -4.02 9.56
CA SER A 193 -3.37 -3.49 10.68
C SER A 193 -4.20 -3.01 11.87
N GLY A 194 -5.52 -2.88 11.70
CA GLY A 194 -6.44 -2.40 12.73
C GLY A 194 -7.18 -3.51 13.46
N THR A 195 -8.07 -3.10 14.36
CA THR A 195 -8.95 -4.04 15.06
C THR A 195 -10.11 -4.43 14.16
N VAL A 196 -10.32 -5.74 14.04
CA VAL A 196 -11.49 -6.34 13.39
C VAL A 196 -12.17 -7.27 14.40
N VAL A 197 -13.45 -7.07 14.64
CA VAL A 197 -14.28 -7.97 15.44
C VAL A 197 -15.01 -8.90 14.49
N ASN A 198 -14.72 -10.20 14.54
CA ASN A 198 -15.39 -11.21 13.74
C ASN A 198 -16.43 -11.93 14.61
N TYR A 199 -17.71 -11.74 14.30
CA TYR A 199 -18.82 -12.36 15.03
C TYR A 199 -19.19 -13.75 14.52
N SER A 200 -18.62 -14.17 13.40
CA SER A 200 -18.98 -15.44 12.72
C SER A 200 -17.90 -16.50 12.85
N GLN A 201 -16.69 -16.14 13.27
CA GLN A 201 -15.58 -17.09 13.34
C GLN A 201 -15.79 -18.16 14.41
N GLU A 202 -16.35 -17.77 15.58
CA GLU A 202 -16.69 -18.67 16.64
C GLU A 202 -18.10 -19.25 16.42
N GLY A 203 -18.26 -20.55 16.65
CA GLY A 203 -19.53 -21.26 16.46
C GLY A 203 -20.59 -20.88 17.47
N THR A 204 -20.22 -20.31 18.61
CA THR A 204 -21.11 -19.95 19.72
C THR A 204 -20.89 -18.48 20.12
N ARG A 205 -21.98 -17.87 20.63
CA ARG A 205 -21.95 -16.49 21.15
C ARG A 205 -22.70 -16.43 22.47
N ARG A 206 -22.20 -15.56 23.38
CA ARG A 206 -22.90 -15.25 24.61
C ARG A 206 -23.93 -14.15 24.37
N VAL A 207 -25.14 -14.40 24.84
CA VAL A 207 -26.22 -13.41 24.87
C VAL A 207 -26.40 -12.97 26.30
N ASP A 208 -26.39 -11.65 26.50
CA ASP A 208 -26.50 -11.03 27.83
C ASP A 208 -27.80 -10.21 27.88
N TRP A 209 -28.61 -10.44 28.91
CA TRP A 209 -29.74 -9.57 29.27
C TRP A 209 -29.50 -8.97 30.65
N THR A 210 -29.78 -7.71 30.79
CA THR A 210 -29.91 -7.04 32.06
C THR A 210 -31.37 -6.75 32.26
N VAL A 211 -31.99 -7.44 33.22
CA VAL A 211 -33.40 -7.30 33.56
C VAL A 211 -33.52 -6.47 34.85
N SER A 212 -34.23 -5.35 34.77
CA SER A 212 -34.44 -4.48 35.92
C SER A 212 -35.78 -4.82 36.58
N VAL A 213 -35.77 -4.99 37.90
CA VAL A 213 -36.97 -5.22 38.72
C VAL A 213 -37.09 -4.16 39.83
N GLU A 214 -38.27 -4.02 40.41
CA GLU A 214 -38.52 -3.08 41.52
C GLU A 214 -37.77 -3.47 42.76
N TYR A 215 -37.45 -2.48 43.62
CA TYR A 215 -36.99 -2.73 44.96
C TYR A 215 -38.09 -3.41 45.81
N GLY A 216 -37.73 -4.45 46.52
CA GLY A 216 -38.66 -5.26 47.30
C GLY A 216 -39.06 -6.58 46.62
N GLU A 217 -38.73 -6.75 45.37
CA GLU A 217 -38.89 -8.06 44.71
C GLU A 217 -37.92 -9.08 45.30
N ASP A 218 -38.39 -10.33 45.44
CA ASP A 218 -37.60 -11.44 45.87
C ASP A 218 -36.61 -11.90 44.78
N TYR A 219 -35.33 -11.65 44.96
CA TYR A 219 -34.28 -12.01 44.01
C TYR A 219 -34.30 -13.50 43.64
N GLU A 220 -34.47 -14.40 44.63
CA GLU A 220 -34.47 -15.86 44.40
C GLU A 220 -35.64 -16.27 43.49
N ARG A 221 -36.77 -15.57 43.62
CA ARG A 221 -37.93 -15.77 42.74
C ARG A 221 -37.64 -15.28 41.32
N VAL A 222 -37.03 -14.09 41.17
CA VAL A 222 -36.64 -13.54 39.88
C VAL A 222 -35.64 -14.46 39.17
N GLU A 223 -34.59 -14.88 39.86
CA GLU A 223 -33.61 -15.79 39.32
C GLU A 223 -34.24 -17.11 38.87
N ARG A 224 -35.11 -17.71 39.68
CA ARG A 224 -35.79 -18.98 39.35
C ARG A 224 -36.60 -18.84 38.05
N VAL A 225 -37.37 -17.78 37.86
CA VAL A 225 -38.13 -17.54 36.64
C VAL A 225 -37.22 -17.39 35.42
N LEU A 226 -36.12 -16.65 35.56
CA LEU A 226 -35.15 -16.51 34.45
C LEU A 226 -34.50 -17.84 34.11
N ARG A 227 -34.18 -18.64 35.09
CA ARG A 227 -33.59 -19.98 34.92
C ARG A 227 -34.57 -20.94 34.21
N GLU A 228 -35.84 -20.92 34.61
CA GLU A 228 -36.89 -21.69 33.95
C GLU A 228 -37.06 -21.31 32.48
N LEU A 229 -37.04 -20.01 32.16
CA LEU A 229 -37.10 -19.51 30.81
C LEU A 229 -35.89 -19.94 29.96
N ALA A 230 -34.70 -19.94 30.55
CA ALA A 230 -33.49 -20.36 29.87
C ALA A 230 -33.50 -21.89 29.58
N VAL A 231 -33.94 -22.71 30.54
CA VAL A 231 -34.03 -24.16 30.36
C VAL A 231 -35.13 -24.55 29.35
N ALA A 232 -36.18 -23.77 29.23
CA ALA A 232 -37.28 -24.00 28.30
C ALA A 232 -36.94 -23.67 26.83
N ASP A 233 -35.78 -23.08 26.55
CA ASP A 233 -35.35 -22.76 25.19
C ASP A 233 -34.21 -23.67 24.75
N GLU A 234 -34.52 -24.67 23.92
CA GLU A 234 -33.58 -25.71 23.43
C GLU A 234 -32.36 -25.14 22.68
N ARG A 235 -32.42 -23.87 22.24
CA ARG A 235 -31.30 -23.18 21.54
C ARG A 235 -30.22 -22.71 22.51
N ILE A 236 -30.54 -22.65 23.83
CA ILE A 236 -29.59 -22.27 24.87
C ILE A 236 -28.74 -23.47 25.24
N LEU A 237 -27.43 -23.28 25.17
CA LEU A 237 -26.47 -24.32 25.49
C LEU A 237 -26.33 -24.50 27.00
N THR A 238 -26.15 -25.73 27.43
CA THR A 238 -25.92 -26.09 28.84
C THR A 238 -24.45 -25.98 29.24
N ASP A 239 -23.56 -26.00 28.26
CA ASP A 239 -22.12 -25.83 28.42
C ASP A 239 -21.62 -24.79 27.40
N PRO A 240 -21.03 -23.68 27.83
CA PRO A 240 -20.83 -23.23 29.24
C PRO A 240 -22.15 -22.95 29.97
N GLU A 241 -22.16 -23.23 31.30
CA GLU A 241 -23.33 -23.09 32.15
C GLU A 241 -23.89 -21.64 32.11
N PRO A 242 -25.22 -21.45 31.98
CA PRO A 242 -25.86 -20.15 32.09
C PRO A 242 -25.61 -19.46 33.43
N VAL A 243 -25.30 -18.18 33.40
CA VAL A 243 -25.01 -17.37 34.59
C VAL A 243 -26.20 -16.46 34.89
N PHE A 244 -26.66 -16.50 36.13
CA PHE A 244 -27.67 -15.62 36.70
C PHE A 244 -27.08 -14.95 37.92
N ALA A 245 -27.17 -13.63 38.02
CA ALA A 245 -26.61 -12.92 39.16
C ALA A 245 -27.29 -11.54 39.35
N LEU A 246 -27.31 -11.06 40.56
CA LEU A 246 -27.59 -9.67 40.84
C LEU A 246 -26.39 -8.85 40.38
N LEU A 247 -26.61 -8.01 39.35
CA LEU A 247 -25.55 -7.25 38.69
C LEU A 247 -25.24 -5.94 39.42
N SER A 248 -26.29 -5.21 39.79
CA SER A 248 -26.14 -3.92 40.47
C SER A 248 -27.44 -3.47 41.08
N LEU A 249 -27.32 -2.57 42.06
CA LEU A 249 -28.41 -1.80 42.64
C LEU A 249 -28.40 -0.40 42.02
N GLY A 250 -29.41 -0.08 41.24
CA GLY A 250 -29.55 1.22 40.55
C GLY A 250 -30.41 2.20 41.38
N ASP A 251 -30.54 3.44 40.89
CA ASP A 251 -31.28 4.48 41.62
C ASP A 251 -32.76 4.10 41.87
N SER A 252 -33.37 3.38 40.94
CA SER A 252 -34.79 2.98 41.02
C SER A 252 -35.02 1.51 40.68
N SER A 253 -33.97 0.69 40.61
CA SER A 253 -34.07 -0.71 40.16
C SER A 253 -33.04 -1.61 40.77
N VAL A 254 -33.37 -2.89 40.92
CA VAL A 254 -32.43 -3.99 41.10
C VAL A 254 -32.19 -4.62 39.74
N ASN A 255 -30.94 -4.65 39.29
CA ASN A 255 -30.55 -5.17 37.98
C ASN A 255 -30.04 -6.62 38.10
N VAL A 256 -30.73 -7.54 37.47
CA VAL A 256 -30.38 -8.95 37.41
C VAL A 256 -29.86 -9.26 36.02
N VAL A 257 -28.69 -9.91 35.94
CA VAL A 257 -28.12 -10.35 34.66
C VAL A 257 -28.42 -11.81 34.42
N MET A 258 -28.79 -12.11 33.17
CA MET A 258 -28.85 -13.46 32.62
C MET A 258 -27.89 -13.54 31.43
N ARG A 259 -26.93 -14.47 31.48
CA ARG A 259 -25.95 -14.71 30.42
C ARG A 259 -26.03 -16.15 29.99
N VAL A 260 -26.28 -16.35 28.72
CA VAL A 260 -26.40 -17.71 28.15
C VAL A 260 -25.57 -17.81 26.87
N TRP A 261 -25.21 -19.03 26.50
CA TRP A 261 -24.51 -19.30 25.26
C TRP A 261 -25.48 -19.93 24.24
N VAL A 262 -25.36 -19.53 23.01
CA VAL A 262 -26.19 -20.02 21.89
C VAL A 262 -25.32 -20.23 20.65
N ALA A 263 -25.79 -21.01 19.68
CA ALA A 263 -25.15 -21.03 18.36
C ALA A 263 -25.19 -19.62 17.76
N THR A 264 -24.10 -19.24 17.08
CA THR A 264 -23.97 -17.88 16.50
C THR A 264 -25.13 -17.54 15.56
N ALA A 265 -25.66 -18.50 14.82
CA ALA A 265 -26.79 -18.33 13.92
C ALA A 265 -28.10 -17.98 14.65
N ASP A 266 -28.25 -18.41 15.89
CA ASP A 266 -29.46 -18.21 16.69
C ASP A 266 -29.45 -16.99 17.57
N TYR A 267 -28.32 -16.25 17.61
CA TYR A 267 -28.07 -15.12 18.52
C TYR A 267 -29.23 -14.11 18.56
N TRP A 268 -29.62 -13.57 17.41
CA TRP A 268 -30.66 -12.55 17.34
C TRP A 268 -32.05 -13.10 17.60
N ASN A 269 -32.33 -14.32 17.12
CA ASN A 269 -33.62 -14.96 17.33
C ASN A 269 -33.84 -15.25 18.81
N VAL A 270 -32.85 -15.81 19.50
CA VAL A 270 -32.93 -16.05 20.94
C VAL A 270 -32.98 -14.76 21.73
N TYR A 271 -32.19 -13.74 21.36
CA TYR A 271 -32.19 -12.44 22.02
C TYR A 271 -33.59 -11.80 22.00
N LEU A 272 -34.21 -11.73 20.83
CA LEU A 272 -35.52 -11.07 20.66
C LEU A 272 -36.66 -11.89 21.28
N ASP A 273 -36.66 -13.21 21.10
CA ASP A 273 -37.67 -14.10 21.67
C ASP A 273 -37.61 -14.08 23.20
N MET A 274 -36.43 -14.09 23.78
CA MET A 274 -36.26 -14.07 25.23
C MET A 274 -36.70 -12.75 25.84
N ASN A 275 -36.45 -11.60 25.21
CA ASN A 275 -37.00 -10.32 25.66
C ASN A 275 -38.52 -10.37 25.78
N LYS A 276 -39.19 -10.96 24.76
CA LYS A 276 -40.65 -11.12 24.79
C LYS A 276 -41.11 -12.07 25.88
N LYS A 277 -40.39 -13.23 26.04
CA LYS A 277 -40.72 -14.22 27.07
C LYS A 277 -40.55 -13.62 28.47
N ILE A 278 -39.44 -12.94 28.75
CA ILE A 278 -39.17 -12.30 30.03
C ILE A 278 -40.30 -11.33 30.36
N TYR A 279 -40.63 -10.43 29.45
CA TYR A 279 -41.69 -9.44 29.65
C TYR A 279 -43.03 -10.09 29.97
N SER A 280 -43.47 -11.09 29.22
CA SER A 280 -44.75 -11.76 29.41
C SER A 280 -44.80 -12.57 30.70
N THR A 281 -43.72 -13.30 31.02
CA THR A 281 -43.66 -14.18 32.21
C THR A 281 -43.57 -13.37 33.50
N PHE A 282 -42.83 -12.26 33.52
CA PHE A 282 -42.73 -11.39 34.67
C PHE A 282 -44.10 -10.76 34.99
N ASN A 283 -44.84 -10.27 34.00
CA ASN A 283 -46.21 -9.77 34.19
C ASN A 283 -47.16 -10.86 34.73
N GLN A 284 -47.08 -12.08 34.22
CA GLN A 284 -47.89 -13.22 34.71
C GLN A 284 -47.50 -13.64 36.14
N ALA A 285 -46.21 -13.58 36.43
CA ALA A 285 -45.72 -13.91 37.76
C ALA A 285 -45.91 -12.78 38.78
N GLY A 286 -46.34 -11.59 38.37
CA GLY A 286 -46.49 -10.43 39.24
C GLY A 286 -45.16 -9.89 39.74
N ILE A 287 -44.08 -10.01 38.92
CA ILE A 287 -42.79 -9.38 39.17
C ILE A 287 -42.84 -7.97 38.56
N GLY A 288 -42.63 -6.94 39.41
CA GLY A 288 -42.71 -5.55 39.04
C GLY A 288 -41.54 -5.04 38.23
N PHE A 289 -41.83 -4.35 37.11
CA PHE A 289 -40.81 -3.56 36.39
C PHE A 289 -40.71 -2.17 37.03
N PRO A 290 -39.47 -1.68 37.24
CA PRO A 290 -39.25 -0.46 38.01
C PRO A 290 -39.77 0.79 37.26
N PHE A 291 -40.40 1.69 38.01
CA PHE A 291 -40.68 3.05 37.58
C PHE A 291 -39.65 4.00 38.18
N PRO A 292 -39.33 5.12 37.50
CA PRO A 292 -38.49 6.15 38.08
C PRO A 292 -39.05 6.60 39.43
N GLN A 293 -38.23 6.48 40.48
CA GLN A 293 -38.61 7.01 41.82
C GLN A 293 -38.04 8.41 41.97
N LEU A 294 -38.87 9.35 42.39
CA LEU A 294 -38.50 10.75 42.58
C LEU A 294 -37.94 10.98 43.98
#